data_b74088b6e156506c8f502de37b491b5f
#
_entry.id   b74088b6e156506c8f502de37b491b5f
#
_cell.length_a   1.000
_cell.length_b   1.000
_cell.length_c   1.000
_cell.angle_alpha   90.00
_cell.angle_beta   90.00
_cell.angle_gamma   90.00
#
_symmetry.space_group_name_H-M   'P 1'
#
loop_
_entity.id
_entity.type
_entity.pdbx_description
1 polymer ?
#
loop_
_entity_poly.entity_id
_entity_poly.type
_entity_poly.pdbx_seq_one_letter_code
_entity_poly.pdbx_strand_id
1 'polypeptide(L)'
;MGDPRIRVSAILRWHGRILLIRHEKGSRAVWLLPGGGVRGGESLVAALQRELWEETRLFRDGNDLQLEGPVAIVESIAPHSSPVRKHVVHVIFAADVPGSLEEVGSEDDAVGNHRLFRPAELEDLVLHPPIQRFLRRWQPGDPAVYLGEMWVP
;
A
#
# COMPACT_ATOMS: atom_id res chain seq x y z
N MET A 1 -4.04 -24.59 2.30
CA MET A 1 -3.85 -23.17 1.91
C MET A 1 -3.84 -23.12 0.39
N GLY A 2 -4.53 -22.14 -0.19
CA GLY A 2 -4.54 -21.96 -1.64
C GLY A 2 -3.27 -21.27 -2.14
N ASP A 3 -3.24 -20.98 -3.44
CA ASP A 3 -2.13 -20.27 -4.05
C ASP A 3 -1.95 -18.88 -3.47
N PRO A 4 -0.72 -18.37 -3.41
CA PRO A 4 -0.46 -17.00 -2.98
C PRO A 4 -1.16 -15.99 -3.88
N ARG A 5 -1.74 -14.97 -3.28
CA ARG A 5 -2.26 -13.83 -4.02
C ARG A 5 -1.17 -12.77 -4.15
N ILE A 6 -1.12 -12.15 -5.30
CA ILE A 6 -0.21 -11.02 -5.52
C ILE A 6 -0.98 -9.73 -5.29
N ARG A 7 -0.47 -8.91 -4.39
CA ARG A 7 -0.95 -7.56 -4.15
C ARG A 7 0.13 -6.57 -4.55
N VAL A 8 -0.23 -5.59 -5.34
CA VAL A 8 0.65 -4.49 -5.68
C VAL A 8 0.19 -3.24 -4.94
N SER A 9 1.14 -2.47 -4.40
CA SER A 9 0.84 -1.26 -3.66
C SER A 9 1.93 -0.22 -3.86
N ALA A 10 1.68 1.00 -3.38
CA ALA A 10 2.63 2.08 -3.55
C ALA A 10 2.81 2.90 -2.27
N ILE A 11 4.06 3.29 -2.02
CA ILE A 11 4.38 4.35 -1.07
C ILE A 11 4.15 5.67 -1.83
N LEU A 12 2.98 6.27 -1.64
CA LEU A 12 2.66 7.56 -2.23
C LEU A 12 3.06 8.66 -1.25
N ARG A 13 4.02 9.48 -1.65
CA ARG A 13 4.53 10.55 -0.79
C ARG A 13 4.08 11.91 -1.30
N TRP A 14 3.76 12.74 -0.35
CA TRP A 14 3.39 14.12 -0.58
C TRP A 14 3.99 14.97 0.53
N HIS A 15 4.96 15.81 0.19
CA HIS A 15 5.72 16.63 1.16
C HIS A 15 6.20 15.84 2.38
N GLY A 16 6.80 14.68 2.13
CA GLY A 16 7.35 13.83 3.20
C GLY A 16 6.35 13.02 3.98
N ARG A 17 5.06 13.10 3.64
CA ARG A 17 3.99 12.32 4.25
C ARG A 17 3.63 11.15 3.35
N ILE A 18 3.13 10.09 3.96
CA ILE A 18 2.74 8.85 3.29
C ILE A 18 1.23 8.69 3.34
N LEU A 19 0.63 8.38 2.20
CA LEU A 19 -0.81 8.12 2.10
C LEU A 19 -1.12 6.69 2.49
N LEU A 20 -2.01 6.52 3.45
CA LEU A 20 -2.54 5.22 3.84
C LEU A 20 -4.06 5.17 3.66
N ILE A 21 -4.55 3.98 3.38
CA ILE A 21 -5.98 3.69 3.24
C ILE A 21 -6.45 2.97 4.49
N ARG A 22 -7.56 3.42 5.05
CA ARG A 22 -8.17 2.81 6.23
C ARG A 22 -9.18 1.74 5.81
N HIS A 23 -9.03 0.56 6.39
CA HIS A 23 -10.02 -0.51 6.26
C HIS A 23 -10.54 -0.89 7.63
N GLU A 24 -11.83 -1.12 7.73
CA GLU A 24 -12.42 -1.66 8.95
C GLU A 24 -12.49 -3.18 8.86
N LYS A 25 -11.98 -3.84 9.90
CA LYS A 25 -12.11 -5.28 10.10
C LYS A 25 -12.78 -5.52 11.45
N GLY A 26 -14.08 -5.77 11.42
CA GLY A 26 -14.87 -5.86 12.64
C GLY A 26 -14.88 -4.52 13.35
N SER A 27 -14.43 -4.48 14.61
CA SER A 27 -14.32 -3.27 15.42
C SER A 27 -12.97 -2.56 15.28
N ARG A 28 -12.04 -3.08 14.44
CA ARG A 28 -10.69 -2.56 14.32
C ARG A 28 -10.50 -1.80 13.01
N ALA A 29 -9.75 -0.70 13.09
CA ALA A 29 -9.24 -0.02 11.92
C ALA A 29 -7.85 -0.55 11.59
N VAL A 30 -7.64 -0.92 10.34
CA VAL A 30 -6.36 -1.39 9.80
C VAL A 30 -5.98 -0.47 8.66
N TRP A 31 -4.72 -0.05 8.64
CA TRP A 31 -4.21 0.82 7.60
C TRP A 31 -3.36 0.03 6.61
N LEU A 32 -3.47 0.38 5.34
CA LEU A 32 -2.72 -0.25 4.26
C LEU A 32 -2.15 0.81 3.32
N LEU A 33 -1.07 0.45 2.64
CA LEU A 33 -0.66 1.22 1.46
C LEU A 33 -1.74 1.11 0.39
N PRO A 34 -1.98 2.18 -0.38
CA PRO A 34 -2.89 2.12 -1.53
C PRO A 34 -2.45 1.03 -2.50
N GLY A 35 -3.39 0.27 -2.99
CA GLY A 35 -3.14 -0.82 -3.92
C GLY A 35 -4.20 -1.91 -3.84
N GLY A 36 -3.93 -3.03 -4.47
CA GLY A 36 -4.86 -4.15 -4.49
C GLY A 36 -4.34 -5.36 -5.23
N GLY A 37 -5.22 -6.33 -5.42
CA GLY A 37 -4.87 -7.59 -6.07
C GLY A 37 -4.61 -7.43 -7.56
N VAL A 38 -3.59 -8.12 -8.03
CA VAL A 38 -3.30 -8.23 -9.46
C VAL A 38 -4.25 -9.25 -10.08
N ARG A 39 -4.88 -8.88 -11.18
CA ARG A 39 -5.76 -9.78 -11.93
C ARG A 39 -4.97 -10.53 -13.00
N GLY A 40 -5.43 -11.71 -13.36
CA GLY A 40 -4.81 -12.47 -14.45
C GLY A 40 -4.73 -11.63 -15.72
N GLY A 41 -3.53 -11.58 -16.32
CA GLY A 41 -3.29 -10.80 -17.52
C GLY A 41 -2.89 -9.34 -17.31
N GLU A 42 -3.04 -8.80 -16.10
CA GLU A 42 -2.53 -7.47 -15.80
C GLU A 42 -1.04 -7.51 -15.46
N SER A 43 -0.29 -6.50 -15.92
CA SER A 43 1.04 -6.26 -15.36
C SER A 43 0.90 -5.67 -13.94
N LEU A 44 1.97 -5.74 -13.16
CA LEU A 44 1.99 -5.12 -11.83
C LEU A 44 1.67 -3.62 -11.90
N VAL A 45 2.26 -2.94 -12.88
CA VAL A 45 2.04 -1.50 -13.05
C VAL A 45 0.60 -1.19 -13.47
N ALA A 46 0.02 -1.97 -14.40
CA ALA A 46 -1.36 -1.79 -14.81
C ALA A 46 -2.34 -2.00 -13.65
N ALA A 47 -2.11 -3.05 -12.85
CA ALA A 47 -2.93 -3.30 -11.67
C ALA A 47 -2.82 -2.15 -10.67
N LEU A 48 -1.61 -1.65 -10.43
CA LEU A 48 -1.38 -0.55 -9.50
C LEU A 48 -2.08 0.73 -9.98
N GLN A 49 -1.97 1.07 -11.25
CA GLN A 49 -2.66 2.24 -11.82
C GLN A 49 -4.17 2.14 -11.64
N ARG A 50 -4.75 0.99 -11.92
CA ARG A 50 -6.18 0.75 -11.75
C ARG A 50 -6.59 0.93 -10.29
N GLU A 51 -5.87 0.30 -9.37
CA GLU A 51 -6.19 0.38 -7.94
C GLU A 51 -6.03 1.81 -7.39
N LEU A 52 -4.98 2.51 -7.78
CA LEU A 52 -4.77 3.89 -7.35
C LEU A 52 -5.90 4.81 -7.85
N TRP A 53 -6.33 4.62 -9.09
CA TRP A 53 -7.47 5.37 -9.58
C TRP A 53 -8.76 5.06 -8.81
N GLU A 54 -9.03 3.79 -8.56
CA GLU A 54 -10.22 3.36 -7.83
C GLU A 54 -10.24 3.91 -6.39
N GLU A 55 -9.10 3.89 -5.71
CA GLU A 55 -9.01 4.25 -4.30
C GLU A 55 -8.78 5.74 -4.05
N THR A 56 -8.02 6.42 -4.90
CA THR A 56 -7.56 7.78 -4.65
C THR A 56 -7.97 8.79 -5.71
N ARG A 57 -8.45 8.34 -6.84
CA ARG A 57 -8.71 9.16 -8.05
C ARG A 57 -7.47 9.87 -8.58
N LEU A 58 -6.29 9.37 -8.23
CA LEU A 58 -5.01 9.85 -8.74
C LEU A 58 -4.57 9.03 -9.94
N PHE A 59 -3.80 9.66 -10.82
CA PHE A 59 -3.13 8.99 -11.93
C PHE A 59 -4.09 8.35 -12.95
N ARG A 60 -5.15 9.06 -13.28
CA ARG A 60 -6.22 8.58 -14.16
C ARG A 60 -5.71 7.99 -15.48
N ASP A 61 -4.79 8.70 -16.13
CA ASP A 61 -4.29 8.32 -17.44
C ASP A 61 -2.96 7.54 -17.36
N GLY A 62 -2.47 7.31 -16.14
CA GLY A 62 -1.20 6.63 -15.92
C GLY A 62 0.04 7.43 -16.32
N ASN A 63 -0.14 8.53 -17.04
CA ASN A 63 0.97 9.33 -17.56
C ASN A 63 1.69 10.15 -16.49
N ASP A 64 0.99 10.48 -15.41
CA ASP A 64 1.54 11.26 -14.29
C ASP A 64 2.17 10.38 -13.21
N LEU A 65 2.00 9.07 -13.33
CA LEU A 65 2.51 8.13 -12.35
C LEU A 65 3.93 7.74 -12.69
N GLN A 66 4.89 8.36 -12.01
CA GLN A 66 6.29 8.01 -12.13
C GLN A 66 6.67 7.09 -10.98
N LEU A 67 6.68 5.80 -11.27
CA LEU A 67 6.97 4.78 -10.28
C LEU A 67 8.46 4.52 -10.15
N GLU A 68 8.92 4.45 -8.91
CA GLU A 68 10.19 3.84 -8.56
C GLU A 68 9.91 2.43 -8.07
N GLY A 69 10.68 1.47 -8.54
CA GLY A 69 10.61 0.15 -7.96
C GLY A 69 10.43 -1.00 -8.93
N PRO A 70 10.12 -2.17 -8.38
CA PRO A 70 9.73 -2.42 -6.97
C PRO A 70 10.79 -2.01 -5.96
N VAL A 71 10.35 -1.43 -4.84
CA VAL A 71 11.26 -1.00 -3.77
C VAL A 71 11.32 -2.02 -2.64
N ALA A 72 10.29 -2.83 -2.48
CA ALA A 72 10.27 -3.89 -1.48
C ALA A 72 9.31 -5.00 -1.87
N ILE A 73 9.62 -6.19 -1.37
CA ILE A 73 8.71 -7.34 -1.39
C ILE A 73 8.58 -7.83 0.05
N VAL A 74 7.35 -8.11 0.46
CA VAL A 74 7.05 -8.66 1.77
C VAL A 74 5.93 -9.68 1.64
N GLU A 75 5.96 -10.73 2.44
CA GLU A 75 4.93 -11.75 2.42
C GLU A 75 4.12 -11.73 3.70
N SER A 76 2.81 -11.86 3.58
CA SER A 76 1.91 -12.06 4.71
C SER A 76 1.41 -13.49 4.64
N ILE A 77 1.87 -14.33 5.58
CA ILE A 77 1.51 -15.74 5.62
C ILE A 77 0.84 -16.01 6.97
N ALA A 78 -0.42 -16.43 6.92
CA ALA A 78 -1.18 -16.75 8.12
C ALA A 78 -0.55 -17.97 8.81
N PRO A 79 -0.26 -17.91 10.11
CA PRO A 79 0.28 -19.06 10.83
C PRO A 79 -0.73 -20.20 10.89
N HIS A 80 -0.25 -21.41 11.12
CA HIS A 80 -1.11 -22.60 11.21
C HIS A 80 -2.19 -22.49 12.30
N SER A 81 -1.90 -21.76 13.34
CA SER A 81 -2.85 -21.50 14.44
C SER A 81 -3.98 -20.53 14.08
N SER A 82 -3.83 -19.81 12.96
CA SER A 82 -4.85 -18.85 12.52
C SER A 82 -6.04 -19.56 11.87
N PRO A 83 -7.28 -19.13 12.15
CA PRO A 83 -8.44 -19.63 11.42
C PRO A 83 -8.44 -19.14 9.97
N VAL A 84 -7.72 -18.07 9.68
CA VAL A 84 -7.60 -17.52 8.34
C VAL A 84 -6.49 -18.26 7.58
N ARG A 85 -6.80 -18.72 6.37
CA ARG A 85 -5.83 -19.35 5.48
C ARG A 85 -5.48 -18.37 4.37
N LYS A 86 -4.41 -17.62 4.58
CA LYS A 86 -4.06 -16.52 3.69
C LYS A 86 -2.55 -16.45 3.47
N HIS A 87 -2.17 -16.32 2.20
CA HIS A 87 -0.81 -16.02 1.79
C HIS A 87 -0.87 -14.91 0.74
N VAL A 88 -0.24 -13.78 1.02
CA VAL A 88 -0.18 -12.64 0.10
C VAL A 88 1.28 -12.24 -0.11
N VAL A 89 1.67 -12.12 -1.38
CA VAL A 89 2.96 -11.52 -1.76
C VAL A 89 2.70 -10.06 -2.11
N HIS A 90 3.27 -9.16 -1.32
CA HIS A 90 3.15 -7.72 -1.53
C HIS A 90 4.34 -7.24 -2.33
N VAL A 91 4.07 -6.62 -3.48
CA VAL A 91 5.08 -5.95 -4.31
C VAL A 91 4.85 -4.45 -4.17
N ILE A 92 5.82 -3.75 -3.63
CA ILE A 92 5.67 -2.34 -3.24
C ILE A 92 6.49 -1.47 -4.18
N PHE A 93 5.83 -0.47 -4.76
CA PHE A 93 6.43 0.60 -5.55
C PHE A 93 6.38 1.90 -4.74
N ALA A 94 6.99 2.96 -5.26
CA ALA A 94 6.92 4.27 -4.67
C ALA A 94 6.73 5.34 -5.74
N ALA A 95 6.07 6.44 -5.37
CA ALA A 95 5.91 7.60 -6.23
C ALA A 95 5.66 8.85 -5.39
N ASP A 96 6.11 9.99 -5.90
CA ASP A 96 5.71 11.27 -5.35
C ASP A 96 4.39 11.71 -5.98
N VAL A 97 3.50 12.21 -5.17
CA VAL A 97 2.20 12.71 -5.63
C VAL A 97 2.36 14.16 -6.05
N PRO A 98 2.12 14.48 -7.33
CA PRO A 98 2.14 15.87 -7.77
C PRO A 98 0.87 16.60 -7.32
N GLY A 99 0.96 17.93 -7.20
CA GLY A 99 -0.19 18.77 -6.93
C GLY A 99 -0.48 18.99 -5.46
N SER A 100 -1.70 19.44 -5.17
CA SER A 100 -2.14 19.77 -3.84
C SER A 100 -2.88 18.60 -3.17
N LEU A 101 -2.91 18.63 -1.83
CA LEU A 101 -3.68 17.67 -1.03
C LEU A 101 -5.17 17.65 -1.36
N GLU A 102 -5.70 18.78 -1.84
CA GLU A 102 -7.10 18.93 -2.17
C GLU A 102 -7.53 18.04 -3.33
N GLU A 103 -6.58 17.63 -4.15
CA GLU A 103 -6.82 16.71 -5.26
C GLU A 103 -6.92 15.26 -4.81
N VAL A 104 -6.41 14.96 -3.61
CA VAL A 104 -6.40 13.61 -3.05
C VAL A 104 -7.69 13.38 -2.27
N GLY A 105 -8.52 12.48 -2.76
CA GLY A 105 -9.73 12.08 -2.05
C GLY A 105 -10.85 13.11 -2.01
N SER A 106 -10.88 14.01 -2.98
CA SER A 106 -11.95 15.02 -3.06
C SER A 106 -13.30 14.44 -3.48
N GLU A 107 -13.34 13.21 -3.85
CA GLU A 107 -14.56 12.55 -4.27
C GLU A 107 -14.89 11.42 -3.32
N ASP A 108 -16.08 11.44 -2.79
CA ASP A 108 -16.72 10.39 -2.04
C ASP A 108 -16.40 10.25 -0.56
N ASP A 109 -17.18 9.35 0.00
CA ASP A 109 -17.02 8.70 1.28
C ASP A 109 -15.60 8.19 1.53
N ALA A 110 -14.83 8.06 0.47
CA ALA A 110 -13.40 7.78 0.51
C ALA A 110 -12.62 8.81 1.32
N VAL A 111 -13.08 10.04 1.43
CA VAL A 111 -12.43 11.08 2.26
C VAL A 111 -12.23 10.61 3.69
N GLY A 112 -13.10 9.75 4.21
CA GLY A 112 -12.93 9.13 5.52
C GLY A 112 -11.98 7.94 5.54
N ASN A 113 -11.60 7.43 4.37
CA ASN A 113 -10.85 6.18 4.21
C ASN A 113 -9.37 6.38 3.88
N HIS A 114 -8.93 7.60 3.60
CA HIS A 114 -7.50 7.86 3.42
C HIS A 114 -7.01 9.01 4.28
N ARG A 115 -5.72 8.93 4.60
CA ARG A 115 -5.08 9.95 5.40
C ARG A 115 -3.58 9.98 5.10
N LEU A 116 -3.00 11.17 5.19
CA LEU A 116 -1.56 11.37 5.12
C LEU A 116 -0.96 11.33 6.51
N PHE A 117 0.12 10.56 6.63
CA PHE A 117 0.85 10.40 7.89
C PHE A 117 2.31 10.81 7.72
N ARG A 118 2.83 11.51 8.71
CA ARG A 118 4.28 11.65 8.84
C ARG A 118 4.88 10.29 9.25
N PRO A 119 6.10 9.97 8.81
CA PRO A 119 6.71 8.68 9.20
C PRO A 119 6.72 8.43 10.72
N ALA A 120 6.91 9.47 11.53
CA ALA A 120 6.89 9.35 12.98
C ALA A 120 5.53 8.93 13.57
N GLU A 121 4.43 9.15 12.83
CA GLU A 121 3.08 8.80 13.28
C GLU A 121 2.72 7.33 13.02
N LEU A 122 3.54 6.59 12.28
CA LEU A 122 3.20 5.24 11.82
C LEU A 122 3.27 4.19 12.93
N GLU A 123 4.06 4.41 13.99
CA GLU A 123 4.29 3.41 15.04
C GLU A 123 3.03 3.00 15.78
N ASP A 124 2.11 3.94 15.98
CA ASP A 124 0.88 3.70 16.74
C ASP A 124 -0.26 3.12 15.89
N LEU A 125 -0.01 2.89 14.60
CA LEU A 125 -1.02 2.37 13.71
C LEU A 125 -0.97 0.85 13.63
N VAL A 126 -2.14 0.25 13.42
CA VAL A 126 -2.21 -1.15 12.97
C VAL A 126 -2.05 -1.11 11.45
N LEU A 127 -0.86 -1.40 10.98
CA LEU A 127 -0.50 -1.38 9.56
C LEU A 127 -0.39 -2.82 9.03
N HIS A 128 -0.93 -3.05 7.84
CA HIS A 128 -0.90 -4.34 7.18
C HIS A 128 -0.23 -4.25 5.81
N PRO A 129 0.88 -4.95 5.53
CA PRO A 129 1.74 -5.66 6.48
C PRO A 129 2.43 -4.70 7.44
N PRO A 130 2.95 -5.18 8.58
CA PRO A 130 3.53 -4.32 9.61
C PRO A 130 4.95 -3.85 9.24
N ILE A 131 5.04 -2.96 8.28
CA ILE A 131 6.30 -2.46 7.71
C ILE A 131 6.64 -1.03 8.15
N GLN A 132 6.13 -0.61 9.31
CA GLN A 132 6.34 0.76 9.80
C GLN A 132 7.82 1.14 9.83
N ARG A 133 8.67 0.23 10.31
CA ARG A 133 10.11 0.47 10.39
C ARG A 133 10.73 0.73 9.01
N PHE A 134 10.34 -0.06 8.02
CA PHE A 134 10.78 0.13 6.64
C PHE A 134 10.30 1.49 6.11
N LEU A 135 9.03 1.82 6.26
CA LEU A 135 8.45 3.08 5.77
C LEU A 135 9.12 4.31 6.40
N ARG A 136 9.55 4.20 7.66
CA ARG A 136 10.22 5.31 8.34
C ARG A 136 11.65 5.56 7.84
N ARG A 137 12.30 4.53 7.29
CA ARG A 137 13.70 4.59 6.87
C ARG A 137 13.90 4.70 5.38
N TRP A 138 12.92 4.26 4.61
CA TRP A 138 13.04 4.23 3.16
C TRP A 138 13.22 5.63 2.58
N GLN A 139 14.17 5.74 1.65
CA GLN A 139 14.42 6.96 0.87
C GLN A 139 14.46 6.60 -0.61
N PRO A 140 14.05 7.53 -1.50
CA PRO A 140 14.19 7.33 -2.93
C PRO A 140 15.61 6.94 -3.31
N GLY A 141 15.72 5.96 -4.20
CA GLY A 141 17.03 5.45 -4.63
C GLY A 141 17.61 4.36 -3.76
N ASP A 142 17.00 4.03 -2.61
CA ASP A 142 17.45 2.90 -1.81
C ASP A 142 17.33 1.60 -2.62
N PRO A 143 18.24 0.63 -2.41
CA PRO A 143 18.14 -0.67 -3.07
C PRO A 143 16.82 -1.38 -2.73
N ALA A 144 16.29 -2.12 -3.71
CA ALA A 144 15.14 -2.98 -3.47
C ALA A 144 15.46 -4.05 -2.41
N VAL A 145 14.51 -4.32 -1.53
CA VAL A 145 14.72 -5.21 -0.39
C VAL A 145 13.59 -6.24 -0.26
N TYR A 146 13.97 -7.45 0.13
CA TYR A 146 13.02 -8.46 0.57
C TYR A 146 12.89 -8.36 2.09
N LEU A 147 11.69 -8.04 2.57
CA LEU A 147 11.43 -7.83 4.00
C LEU A 147 11.05 -9.11 4.74
N GLY A 148 10.93 -10.22 4.02
CA GLY A 148 10.60 -11.52 4.62
C GLY A 148 9.10 -11.71 4.81
N GLU A 149 8.76 -12.62 5.71
CA GLU A 149 7.37 -12.93 6.05
C GLU A 149 6.94 -12.24 7.34
N MET A 150 5.74 -11.72 7.34
CA MET A 150 5.13 -11.02 8.45
C MET A 150 3.66 -11.37 8.55
N TRP A 151 3.13 -11.37 9.75
CA TRP A 151 1.71 -11.60 9.95
C TRP A 151 1.18 -10.71 11.08
N VAL A 152 0.04 -10.11 10.84
CA VAL A 152 -0.75 -9.40 11.85
C VAL A 152 -2.15 -9.99 11.85
N PRO A 153 -2.62 -10.47 13.00
CA PRO A 153 -3.94 -11.09 13.13
C PRO A 153 -5.08 -10.15 12.73
#